data_0487b3a0e55a1de5097798ccd8950f06
#
_entry.id   0487b3a0e55a1de5097798ccd8950f06
#
_cell.length_a   1.000
_cell.length_b   1.000
_cell.length_c   1.000
_cell.angle_alpha   90.00
_cell.angle_beta   90.00
_cell.angle_gamma   90.00
#
_symmetry.space_group_name_H-M   'P 1'
#
loop_
_entity.id
_entity.type
_entity.pdbx_description
1 polymer ?
#
loop_
_entity_poly.entity_id
_entity_poly.type
_entity_poly.pdbx_seq_one_letter_code
_entity_poly.pdbx_strand_id
1 'polypeptide(L)'
;MTNNKKRKASFLARRLNTLVALVVILTVLLVGYFMVRGALTEQVEAPTTTEEEFVLLPGEVTVKSGSTLVYPSLDKNDLSEIKIHNAANEQSRGEAYVDWGIKFLYDEKEKRSFGYMIGHEEDLYLDETQLTLFAAAVGNVIFSRRVVDVCDDYSIYGLDEENAIRMEVKLTNGTTYVLYIGNLNPSGSAYYVRSGDTVTDENGASYERKAVYLLSTSTTSYIASTVAALPTDMLTPLMAYPVNPELGFTTFELFSADGKIRLSLRPRTAITSADKLFGGSTFNYYAVEPAGYFSSSAFDTRIEVFEMFQGSQVMEFGTKLVTGVDEDGKDYKYFDFETDVLAKYGLDSSRVEYILRFSSKQDDSATPVESEIWFSSLQADGFYYARSLNFSTIIRVDPKTVDFLGWETIDFLDACALRVSIGNSAKLTIKGTNPNGTVFEESFIASSQLQDSEYIVKSVKAEKLNKTLSMTYYRELFRELLAITLHGSVPSDLDKKALMEETPYFEIRIETPKYNKSDLYPEGLESVTRILRFYQYTNGRALVTVEMVNADGTTSGENGSFYVRVSRLDKLLTDAQKFCNGEEFSFRDKE
;
A
#
# COMPACT_ATOMS: atom_id res chain seq x y z
N MET A 1 29.07 -37.12 -15.52
CA MET A 1 29.37 -35.86 -14.79
C MET A 1 30.20 -34.82 -15.56
N THR A 2 30.44 -34.98 -16.86
CA THR A 2 31.35 -34.10 -17.64
C THR A 2 30.67 -33.01 -18.47
N ASN A 3 29.33 -33.05 -18.67
CA ASN A 3 28.64 -32.09 -19.54
C ASN A 3 28.20 -30.79 -18.82
N ASN A 4 28.10 -30.77 -17.48
CA ASN A 4 27.70 -29.59 -16.73
C ASN A 4 28.82 -28.59 -16.46
N LYS A 5 30.08 -29.02 -16.47
CA LYS A 5 31.26 -28.14 -16.32
C LYS A 5 31.51 -27.28 -17.58
N LYS A 6 31.29 -27.86 -18.78
CA LYS A 6 31.48 -27.12 -20.06
C LYS A 6 30.41 -26.03 -20.28
N ARG A 7 29.15 -26.24 -19.84
CA ARG A 7 28.09 -25.21 -19.94
C ARG A 7 28.32 -24.05 -18.98
N LYS A 8 28.80 -24.27 -17.76
CA LYS A 8 29.13 -23.17 -16.82
C LYS A 8 30.33 -22.36 -17.27
N ALA A 9 31.36 -22.98 -17.87
CA ALA A 9 32.53 -22.27 -18.39
C ALA A 9 32.18 -21.37 -19.59
N SER A 10 31.29 -21.80 -20.50
CA SER A 10 30.85 -20.98 -21.64
C SER A 10 29.95 -19.81 -21.22
N PHE A 11 29.17 -19.95 -20.16
CA PHE A 11 28.32 -18.88 -19.63
C PHE A 11 29.13 -17.81 -18.89
N LEU A 12 30.15 -18.21 -18.13
CA LEU A 12 31.10 -17.29 -17.50
C LEU A 12 31.95 -16.54 -18.53
N ALA A 13 32.43 -17.21 -19.58
CA ALA A 13 33.19 -16.59 -20.65
C ALA A 13 32.35 -15.55 -21.43
N ARG A 14 31.06 -15.82 -21.68
CA ARG A 14 30.16 -14.84 -22.32
C ARG A 14 29.95 -13.61 -21.44
N ARG A 15 29.72 -13.77 -20.13
CA ARG A 15 29.58 -12.62 -19.21
C ARG A 15 30.88 -11.81 -19.09
N LEU A 16 32.05 -12.47 -19.07
CA LEU A 16 33.33 -11.81 -19.04
C LEU A 16 33.55 -10.99 -20.33
N ASN A 17 33.25 -11.53 -21.51
CA ASN A 17 33.35 -10.81 -22.77
C ASN A 17 32.37 -9.62 -22.85
N THR A 18 31.17 -9.75 -22.30
CA THR A 18 30.20 -8.64 -22.22
C THR A 18 30.71 -7.53 -21.29
N LEU A 19 31.31 -7.90 -20.17
CA LEU A 19 31.88 -6.97 -19.21
C LEU A 19 33.11 -6.23 -19.79
N VAL A 20 33.99 -6.96 -20.49
CA VAL A 20 35.12 -6.37 -21.22
C VAL A 20 34.64 -5.43 -22.33
N ALA A 21 33.60 -5.82 -23.10
CA ALA A 21 33.02 -4.94 -24.11
C ALA A 21 32.43 -3.66 -23.51
N LEU A 22 31.74 -3.76 -22.35
CA LEU A 22 31.19 -2.61 -21.64
C LEU A 22 32.29 -1.66 -21.14
N VAL A 23 33.38 -2.20 -20.60
CA VAL A 23 34.54 -1.42 -20.15
C VAL A 23 35.22 -0.71 -21.34
N VAL A 24 35.38 -1.40 -22.48
CA VAL A 24 35.94 -0.79 -23.69
C VAL A 24 35.03 0.34 -24.19
N ILE A 25 33.71 0.14 -24.25
CA ILE A 25 32.78 1.20 -24.67
C ILE A 25 32.85 2.39 -23.71
N LEU A 26 32.87 2.14 -22.39
CA LEU A 26 32.99 3.21 -21.40
C LEU A 26 34.31 3.99 -21.55
N THR A 27 35.40 3.28 -21.80
CA THR A 27 36.73 3.91 -22.02
C THR A 27 36.72 4.75 -23.29
N VAL A 28 36.12 4.26 -24.39
CA VAL A 28 36.00 5.03 -25.65
C VAL A 28 35.12 6.26 -25.46
N LEU A 29 34.01 6.15 -24.72
CA LEU A 29 33.16 7.29 -24.39
C LEU A 29 33.87 8.32 -23.51
N LEU A 30 34.67 7.88 -22.52
CA LEU A 30 35.48 8.75 -21.67
C LEU A 30 36.56 9.48 -22.49
N VAL A 31 37.30 8.77 -23.33
CA VAL A 31 38.29 9.35 -24.20
C VAL A 31 37.64 10.32 -25.19
N GLY A 32 36.52 9.95 -25.81
CA GLY A 32 35.71 10.82 -26.66
C GLY A 32 35.26 12.09 -25.95
N TYR A 33 34.76 11.95 -24.72
CA TYR A 33 34.37 13.09 -23.88
C TYR A 33 35.55 14.03 -23.59
N PHE A 34 36.72 13.49 -23.22
CA PHE A 34 37.90 14.32 -22.95
C PHE A 34 38.48 14.95 -24.23
N MET A 35 38.42 14.27 -25.40
CA MET A 35 38.82 14.85 -26.68
C MET A 35 37.87 15.98 -27.11
N VAL A 36 36.55 15.79 -27.00
CA VAL A 36 35.56 16.84 -27.30
C VAL A 36 35.72 18.02 -26.34
N ARG A 37 35.91 17.74 -25.05
CA ARG A 37 36.17 18.76 -24.05
C ARG A 37 37.49 19.52 -24.31
N GLY A 38 38.56 18.81 -24.70
CA GLY A 38 39.83 19.43 -25.09
C GLY A 38 39.69 20.30 -26.33
N ALA A 39 39.00 19.81 -27.38
CA ALA A 39 38.77 20.57 -28.62
C ALA A 39 37.87 21.81 -28.42
N LEU A 40 36.91 21.72 -27.48
CA LEU A 40 36.08 22.88 -27.12
C LEU A 40 36.81 23.91 -26.26
N THR A 41 37.89 23.51 -25.55
CA THR A 41 38.71 24.42 -24.77
C THR A 41 39.80 25.10 -25.62
N GLU A 42 40.17 24.57 -26.82
CA GLU A 42 41.21 25.15 -27.69
C GLU A 42 40.70 26.16 -28.73
N GLN A 43 39.37 26.39 -28.84
CA GLN A 43 38.85 27.35 -29.83
C GLN A 43 38.02 28.49 -29.22
N VAL A 44 38.52 29.13 -28.20
CA VAL A 44 38.12 30.52 -27.91
C VAL A 44 39.41 31.29 -27.59
N GLU A 45 40.11 31.80 -28.61
CA GLU A 45 40.85 33.03 -28.41
C GLU A 45 39.81 34.07 -27.99
N ALA A 46 39.76 34.34 -26.70
CA ALA A 46 38.98 35.44 -26.16
C ALA A 46 39.48 36.72 -26.82
N PRO A 47 38.60 37.59 -27.36
CA PRO A 47 39.01 38.95 -27.67
C PRO A 47 39.57 39.53 -26.37
N THR A 48 40.75 40.13 -26.47
CA THR A 48 41.39 40.95 -25.43
C THR A 48 40.48 42.15 -25.14
N THR A 49 39.38 41.91 -24.46
CA THR A 49 38.68 42.94 -23.74
C THR A 49 39.43 43.09 -22.43
N THR A 50 39.94 44.26 -22.18
CA THR A 50 40.34 44.77 -20.88
C THR A 50 39.37 44.16 -19.86
N GLU A 51 39.88 43.29 -18.96
CA GLU A 51 39.09 42.81 -17.81
C GLU A 51 38.70 44.08 -17.06
N GLU A 52 37.47 44.55 -17.27
CA GLU A 52 36.84 45.44 -16.30
C GLU A 52 36.85 44.64 -14.99
N GLU A 53 37.62 45.11 -14.04
CA GLU A 53 37.73 44.53 -12.71
C GLU A 53 36.33 44.37 -12.19
N PHE A 54 35.83 43.11 -12.05
CA PHE A 54 34.47 42.83 -11.62
C PHE A 54 34.32 43.33 -10.17
N VAL A 55 33.79 44.51 -10.01
CA VAL A 55 33.57 45.12 -8.70
C VAL A 55 32.35 44.46 -8.03
N LEU A 56 32.61 43.86 -6.89
CA LEU A 56 31.51 43.31 -6.06
C LEU A 56 30.64 44.45 -5.53
N LEU A 57 29.33 44.25 -5.63
CA LEU A 57 28.38 45.12 -4.92
C LEU A 57 28.37 44.78 -3.41
N PRO A 58 27.99 45.72 -2.54
CA PRO A 58 27.88 45.45 -1.12
C PRO A 58 27.05 44.17 -0.84
N GLY A 59 27.57 43.33 0.04
CA GLY A 59 26.95 42.04 0.38
C GLY A 59 27.13 40.90 -0.65
N GLU A 60 27.84 41.15 -1.77
CA GLU A 60 28.23 40.07 -2.70
C GLU A 60 29.52 39.41 -2.24
N VAL A 61 29.58 38.09 -2.42
CA VAL A 61 30.78 37.29 -2.14
C VAL A 61 31.05 36.38 -3.35
N THR A 62 32.26 36.47 -3.93
CA THR A 62 32.65 35.57 -5.01
C THR A 62 33.04 34.21 -4.42
N VAL A 63 32.48 33.15 -4.99
CA VAL A 63 32.84 31.75 -4.65
C VAL A 63 33.86 31.20 -5.67
N LYS A 64 34.55 30.09 -5.32
CA LYS A 64 35.63 29.49 -6.12
C LYS A 64 35.26 29.17 -7.59
N SER A 65 34.01 29.04 -7.92
CA SER A 65 33.52 28.78 -9.29
C SER A 65 33.37 30.03 -10.15
N GLY A 66 33.71 31.24 -9.63
CA GLY A 66 33.43 32.51 -10.30
C GLY A 66 31.96 32.95 -10.21
N SER A 67 31.13 32.22 -9.51
CA SER A 67 29.75 32.59 -9.23
C SER A 67 29.66 33.53 -8.03
N THR A 68 28.53 34.23 -7.89
CA THR A 68 28.33 35.22 -6.83
C THR A 68 27.34 34.67 -5.80
N LEU A 69 27.73 34.65 -4.55
CA LEU A 69 26.82 34.40 -3.40
C LEU A 69 26.24 35.74 -2.93
N VAL A 70 24.94 35.90 -2.94
CA VAL A 70 24.26 37.17 -2.62
C VAL A 70 23.97 37.32 -1.14
N TYR A 71 23.72 36.23 -0.46
CA TYR A 71 23.60 36.20 1.00
C TYR A 71 24.39 35.03 1.59
N PRO A 72 24.69 35.07 2.90
CA PRO A 72 25.55 34.07 3.49
C PRO A 72 24.98 32.66 3.35
N SER A 73 25.87 31.68 3.35
CA SER A 73 25.44 30.26 3.45
C SER A 73 24.69 30.08 4.76
N LEU A 74 23.45 29.58 4.67
CA LEU A 74 22.57 29.33 5.80
C LEU A 74 22.70 27.88 6.25
N ASP A 75 22.78 27.64 7.56
CA ASP A 75 22.66 26.29 8.07
C ASP A 75 21.16 25.89 8.01
N LYS A 76 20.90 24.69 7.46
CA LYS A 76 19.54 24.15 7.41
C LYS A 76 18.87 24.05 8.78
N ASN A 77 19.66 23.92 9.86
CA ASN A 77 19.17 23.88 11.23
C ASN A 77 18.75 25.25 11.76
N ASP A 78 19.15 26.33 11.09
CA ASP A 78 18.76 27.69 11.41
C ASP A 78 17.47 28.11 10.70
N LEU A 79 16.96 27.30 9.76
CA LEU A 79 15.72 27.57 9.07
C LEU A 79 14.52 27.45 10.02
N SER A 80 13.66 28.44 10.05
CA SER A 80 12.42 28.46 10.82
C SER A 80 11.20 28.33 9.92
N GLU A 81 11.21 29.01 8.76
CA GLU A 81 10.08 29.04 7.85
C GLU A 81 10.54 29.39 6.43
N ILE A 82 9.93 28.75 5.44
CA ILE A 82 10.09 29.09 4.03
C ILE A 82 8.68 29.30 3.48
N LYS A 83 8.41 30.50 2.91
CA LYS A 83 7.15 30.82 2.24
C LYS A 83 7.40 31.04 0.76
N ILE A 84 6.47 30.59 -0.06
CA ILE A 84 6.49 30.73 -1.50
C ILE A 84 5.17 31.33 -1.95
N HIS A 85 5.27 32.38 -2.78
CA HIS A 85 4.16 32.95 -3.52
C HIS A 85 4.42 32.74 -5.00
N ASN A 86 3.50 32.08 -5.72
CA ASN A 86 3.58 31.84 -7.16
C ASN A 86 2.21 32.07 -7.80
N ALA A 87 1.96 33.29 -8.28
CA ALA A 87 0.70 33.68 -8.91
C ALA A 87 0.33 32.83 -10.15
N ALA A 88 1.33 32.28 -10.86
CA ALA A 88 1.05 31.42 -12.02
C ALA A 88 0.31 30.11 -11.67
N ASN A 89 0.35 29.69 -10.41
CA ASN A 89 -0.37 28.51 -9.95
C ASN A 89 -1.89 28.74 -9.89
N GLU A 90 -2.38 29.97 -9.77
CA GLU A 90 -3.80 30.27 -9.73
C GLU A 90 -4.53 29.75 -10.99
N GLN A 91 -3.99 30.06 -12.15
CA GLN A 91 -4.61 29.66 -13.44
C GLN A 91 -4.56 28.14 -13.67
N SER A 92 -3.53 27.47 -13.17
CA SER A 92 -3.30 26.03 -13.43
C SER A 92 -3.96 25.14 -12.38
N ARG A 93 -4.09 25.61 -11.11
CA ARG A 93 -4.50 24.78 -9.98
C ARG A 93 -5.48 25.44 -9.03
N GLY A 94 -5.57 26.78 -9.02
CA GLY A 94 -6.44 27.56 -8.15
C GLY A 94 -5.69 28.31 -7.06
N GLU A 95 -6.42 29.19 -6.38
CA GLU A 95 -5.90 30.14 -5.38
C GLU A 95 -5.10 29.46 -4.24
N ALA A 96 -5.54 28.28 -3.80
CA ALA A 96 -4.88 27.55 -2.71
C ALA A 96 -3.43 27.10 -3.00
N TYR A 97 -3.02 27.14 -4.26
CA TYR A 97 -1.66 26.78 -4.69
C TYR A 97 -0.76 28.00 -4.91
N VAL A 98 -1.29 29.21 -4.78
CA VAL A 98 -0.53 30.45 -4.97
C VAL A 98 0.44 30.68 -3.80
N ASP A 99 -0.08 30.58 -2.57
CA ASP A 99 0.67 30.78 -1.34
C ASP A 99 0.81 29.46 -0.60
N TRP A 100 2.04 29.01 -0.41
CA TRP A 100 2.34 27.84 0.39
C TRP A 100 3.67 27.99 1.13
N GLY A 101 3.94 27.13 2.09
CA GLY A 101 5.17 27.24 2.84
C GLY A 101 5.44 26.04 3.73
N ILE A 102 6.67 26.00 4.23
CA ILE A 102 7.19 24.98 5.13
C ILE A 102 7.65 25.64 6.41
N LYS A 103 7.22 25.10 7.52
CA LYS A 103 7.67 25.48 8.87
C LYS A 103 8.53 24.37 9.43
N PHE A 104 9.66 24.74 10.02
CA PHE A 104 10.57 23.80 10.68
C PHE A 104 10.40 23.87 12.18
N LEU A 105 10.16 22.70 12.82
CA LEU A 105 10.03 22.57 14.27
C LEU A 105 11.10 21.62 14.76
N TYR A 106 11.88 22.07 15.75
CA TYR A 106 12.92 21.25 16.35
C TYR A 106 12.33 20.29 17.37
N ASP A 107 12.62 19.00 17.22
CA ASP A 107 12.25 17.96 18.18
C ASP A 107 13.42 17.68 19.12
N GLU A 108 13.22 17.93 20.41
CA GLU A 108 14.23 17.75 21.44
C GLU A 108 14.61 16.28 21.68
N LYS A 109 13.70 15.32 21.40
CA LYS A 109 13.96 13.88 21.58
C LYS A 109 14.79 13.34 20.43
N GLU A 110 14.39 13.66 19.21
CA GLU A 110 15.05 13.22 17.98
C GLU A 110 16.30 14.07 17.66
N LYS A 111 16.47 15.22 18.31
CA LYS A 111 17.56 16.19 18.10
C LYS A 111 17.70 16.60 16.64
N ARG A 112 16.56 16.76 15.96
CA ARG A 112 16.47 17.20 14.57
C ARG A 112 15.24 18.06 14.33
N SER A 113 15.28 18.85 13.26
CA SER A 113 14.12 19.61 12.81
C SER A 113 13.28 18.81 11.84
N PHE A 114 11.96 18.84 12.01
CA PHE A 114 10.98 18.32 11.09
C PHE A 114 10.30 19.47 10.34
N GLY A 115 10.01 19.28 9.07
CA GLY A 115 9.26 20.24 8.28
C GLY A 115 7.78 19.87 8.23
N TYR A 116 6.93 20.90 8.23
CA TYR A 116 5.48 20.79 8.12
C TYR A 116 4.96 21.77 7.10
N MET A 117 3.94 21.39 6.32
CA MET A 117 3.25 22.33 5.45
C MET A 117 2.47 23.32 6.31
N ILE A 118 2.67 24.62 6.08
CA ILE A 118 2.02 25.68 6.86
C ILE A 118 0.50 25.59 6.69
N GLY A 119 -0.22 25.53 7.81
CA GLY A 119 -1.67 25.40 7.86
C GLY A 119 -2.20 23.98 7.72
N HIS A 120 -1.30 23.00 7.51
CA HIS A 120 -1.60 21.59 7.34
C HIS A 120 -0.64 20.70 8.16
N GLU A 121 -0.28 21.15 9.35
CA GLU A 121 0.75 20.50 10.17
C GLU A 121 0.33 19.10 10.67
N GLU A 122 -0.98 18.80 10.70
CA GLU A 122 -1.53 17.56 11.24
C GLU A 122 -2.02 16.58 10.15
N ASP A 123 -2.25 17.07 8.91
CA ASP A 123 -2.93 16.30 7.87
C ASP A 123 -2.11 16.05 6.60
N LEU A 124 -0.98 16.76 6.40
CA LEU A 124 -0.08 16.57 5.28
C LEU A 124 1.32 16.18 5.73
N TYR A 125 1.89 15.20 5.04
CA TYR A 125 3.25 14.71 5.29
C TYR A 125 4.19 15.11 4.17
N LEU A 126 5.29 15.79 4.50
CA LEU A 126 6.33 16.15 3.55
C LEU A 126 7.23 14.94 3.24
N ASP A 127 7.71 14.86 2.01
CA ASP A 127 8.77 13.94 1.61
C ASP A 127 10.10 14.41 2.21
N GLU A 128 10.66 13.67 3.16
CA GLU A 128 11.90 14.01 3.86
C GLU A 128 13.09 14.19 2.90
N THR A 129 13.12 13.45 1.80
CA THR A 129 14.19 13.56 0.79
C THR A 129 14.08 14.87 0.04
N GLN A 130 12.88 15.20 -0.45
CA GLN A 130 12.61 16.45 -1.15
C GLN A 130 12.85 17.64 -0.22
N LEU A 131 12.35 17.57 1.01
CA LEU A 131 12.55 18.59 2.03
C LEU A 131 14.03 18.85 2.32
N THR A 132 14.82 17.78 2.48
CA THR A 132 16.27 17.90 2.75
C THR A 132 17.00 18.55 1.59
N LEU A 133 16.69 18.17 0.35
CA LEU A 133 17.29 18.75 -0.85
C LEU A 133 16.89 20.22 -1.00
N PHE A 134 15.64 20.54 -0.76
CA PHE A 134 15.14 21.91 -0.82
C PHE A 134 15.78 22.80 0.25
N ALA A 135 15.80 22.36 1.52
CA ALA A 135 16.44 23.10 2.61
C ALA A 135 17.95 23.34 2.36
N ALA A 136 18.63 22.33 1.83
CA ALA A 136 20.05 22.47 1.46
C ALA A 136 20.26 23.47 0.31
N ALA A 137 19.36 23.49 -0.67
CA ALA A 137 19.42 24.45 -1.78
C ALA A 137 19.13 25.88 -1.30
N VAL A 138 18.11 26.06 -0.45
CA VAL A 138 17.80 27.35 0.18
C VAL A 138 18.96 27.86 1.03
N GLY A 139 19.65 26.94 1.72
CA GLY A 139 20.82 27.30 2.52
C GLY A 139 22.05 27.77 1.72
N ASN A 140 22.09 27.54 0.42
CA ASN A 140 23.27 27.87 -0.40
C ASN A 140 22.88 28.38 -1.79
N VAL A 141 22.28 29.57 -1.86
CA VAL A 141 21.84 30.20 -3.11
C VAL A 141 23.02 30.87 -3.80
N ILE A 142 23.48 30.28 -4.90
CA ILE A 142 24.59 30.75 -5.69
C ILE A 142 24.09 31.24 -7.05
N PHE A 143 24.37 32.50 -7.40
CA PHE A 143 24.04 33.04 -8.70
C PHE A 143 25.20 32.85 -9.67
N SER A 144 24.90 32.49 -10.89
CA SER A 144 25.93 32.20 -11.90
C SER A 144 26.55 33.48 -12.51
N ARG A 145 25.78 34.57 -12.53
CA ARG A 145 26.22 35.83 -13.15
C ARG A 145 25.30 36.98 -12.73
N ARG A 146 25.90 38.16 -12.53
CA ARG A 146 25.17 39.44 -12.47
C ARG A 146 24.88 39.92 -13.88
N VAL A 147 23.64 40.29 -14.17
CA VAL A 147 23.17 40.78 -15.48
C VAL A 147 23.24 42.30 -15.57
N VAL A 148 22.76 42.96 -14.50
CA VAL A 148 22.71 44.40 -14.37
C VAL A 148 22.88 44.80 -12.91
N ASP A 149 23.63 45.89 -12.66
CA ASP A 149 23.92 46.34 -11.32
C ASP A 149 22.74 47.10 -10.66
N VAL A 150 22.02 47.85 -11.49
CA VAL A 150 20.81 48.61 -11.06
C VAL A 150 19.73 48.42 -12.10
N CYS A 151 18.61 47.87 -11.71
CA CYS A 151 17.45 47.69 -12.55
C CYS A 151 16.34 48.63 -12.09
N ASP A 152 15.81 49.43 -13.01
CA ASP A 152 14.70 50.37 -12.74
C ASP A 152 13.36 49.79 -13.19
N ASP A 153 13.38 48.77 -14.11
CA ASP A 153 12.17 48.10 -14.60
C ASP A 153 12.37 46.56 -14.55
N TYR A 154 11.84 45.96 -13.49
CA TYR A 154 11.90 44.53 -13.26
C TYR A 154 11.01 43.71 -14.19
N SER A 155 10.00 44.32 -14.82
CA SER A 155 9.08 43.61 -15.72
C SER A 155 9.76 43.00 -16.94
N ILE A 156 10.86 43.60 -17.40
CA ILE A 156 11.72 43.10 -18.51
C ILE A 156 12.19 41.67 -18.22
N TYR A 157 12.42 41.33 -16.97
CA TYR A 157 12.94 40.06 -16.50
C TYR A 157 11.86 39.17 -15.86
N GLY A 158 10.60 39.66 -15.79
CA GLY A 158 9.52 38.99 -15.04
C GLY A 158 9.75 38.98 -13.52
N LEU A 159 10.46 40.01 -13.02
CA LEU A 159 10.84 40.14 -11.61
C LEU A 159 10.00 41.20 -10.86
N ASP A 160 8.96 41.73 -11.49
CA ASP A 160 7.94 42.55 -10.83
C ASP A 160 7.13 41.71 -9.85
N GLU A 161 6.50 42.36 -8.86
CA GLU A 161 5.79 41.68 -7.78
C GLU A 161 4.58 40.86 -8.24
N GLU A 162 3.99 41.19 -9.40
CA GLU A 162 2.82 40.49 -9.95
C GLU A 162 3.20 39.18 -10.66
N ASN A 163 4.40 39.11 -11.26
CA ASN A 163 4.80 37.99 -12.11
C ASN A 163 5.89 37.11 -11.50
N ALA A 164 6.69 37.65 -10.59
CA ALA A 164 7.79 36.90 -9.99
C ALA A 164 7.31 35.86 -8.97
N ILE A 165 7.96 34.70 -8.96
CA ILE A 165 7.86 33.79 -7.84
C ILE A 165 8.64 34.39 -6.68
N ARG A 166 7.99 34.63 -5.54
CA ARG A 166 8.61 35.15 -4.34
C ARG A 166 8.84 34.04 -3.32
N MET A 167 10.10 33.87 -2.93
CA MET A 167 10.49 33.00 -1.83
C MET A 167 10.98 33.82 -0.65
N GLU A 168 10.38 33.61 0.52
CA GLU A 168 10.79 34.22 1.77
C GLU A 168 11.33 33.16 2.72
N VAL A 169 12.55 33.34 3.21
CA VAL A 169 13.26 32.43 4.12
C VAL A 169 13.46 33.12 5.45
N LYS A 170 12.86 32.61 6.50
CA LYS A 170 13.00 33.11 7.86
C LYS A 170 13.87 32.17 8.68
N LEU A 171 14.82 32.73 9.41
CA LEU A 171 15.70 32.01 10.33
C LEU A 171 15.15 32.02 11.75
N THR A 172 15.66 31.09 12.58
CA THR A 172 15.33 30.98 14.00
C THR A 172 15.70 32.22 14.81
N ASN A 173 16.72 33.00 14.38
CA ASN A 173 17.11 34.29 14.97
C ASN A 173 16.22 35.47 14.55
N GLY A 174 15.21 35.24 13.70
CA GLY A 174 14.28 36.25 13.20
C GLY A 174 14.72 36.96 11.93
N THR A 175 15.93 36.71 11.40
CA THR A 175 16.37 37.28 10.12
C THR A 175 15.54 36.69 8.97
N THR A 176 15.17 37.53 8.01
CA THR A 176 14.39 37.14 6.83
C THR A 176 15.15 37.51 5.57
N TYR A 177 15.22 36.55 4.62
CA TYR A 177 15.76 36.77 3.27
C TYR A 177 14.64 36.60 2.25
N VAL A 178 14.66 37.42 1.19
CA VAL A 178 13.67 37.36 0.11
C VAL A 178 14.36 37.18 -1.22
N LEU A 179 13.89 36.22 -2.01
CA LEU A 179 14.34 35.95 -3.37
C LEU A 179 13.15 36.04 -4.32
N TYR A 180 13.31 36.79 -5.41
CA TYR A 180 12.38 36.84 -6.53
C TYR A 180 12.97 36.08 -7.71
N ILE A 181 12.17 35.18 -8.30
CA ILE A 181 12.53 34.38 -9.46
C ILE A 181 11.59 34.75 -10.60
N GLY A 182 12.16 35.23 -11.70
CA GLY A 182 11.43 35.69 -12.88
C GLY A 182 11.52 34.72 -14.04
N ASN A 183 11.55 35.27 -15.26
CA ASN A 183 11.54 34.50 -16.50
C ASN A 183 12.84 33.71 -16.72
N LEU A 184 12.76 32.65 -17.54
CA LEU A 184 13.93 32.00 -18.12
C LEU A 184 14.63 32.98 -19.06
N ASN A 185 15.95 32.95 -19.06
CA ASN A 185 16.73 33.65 -20.06
C ASN A 185 16.50 33.07 -21.47
N PRO A 186 16.83 33.79 -22.56
CA PRO A 186 16.57 33.33 -23.93
C PRO A 186 17.20 31.98 -24.31
N SER A 187 18.26 31.55 -23.59
CA SER A 187 18.91 30.25 -23.81
C SER A 187 18.25 29.11 -23.03
N GLY A 188 17.28 29.40 -22.13
CA GLY A 188 16.66 28.42 -21.24
C GLY A 188 17.61 27.85 -20.18
N SER A 189 18.78 28.42 -20.00
CA SER A 189 19.84 27.89 -19.11
C SER A 189 19.81 28.46 -17.69
N ALA A 190 19.07 29.55 -17.46
CA ALA A 190 18.98 30.21 -16.16
C ALA A 190 17.71 31.04 -16.03
N TYR A 191 17.24 31.19 -14.80
CA TYR A 191 16.20 32.16 -14.43
C TYR A 191 16.84 33.51 -14.10
N TYR A 192 16.18 34.61 -14.44
CA TYR A 192 16.47 35.90 -13.87
C TYR A 192 16.02 35.94 -12.43
N VAL A 193 16.88 36.45 -11.54
CA VAL A 193 16.58 36.51 -10.11
C VAL A 193 17.03 37.84 -9.50
N ARG A 194 16.36 38.28 -8.45
CA ARG A 194 16.81 39.40 -7.60
C ARG A 194 16.63 39.04 -6.13
N SER A 195 17.47 39.59 -5.28
CA SER A 195 17.27 39.60 -3.83
C SER A 195 16.43 40.81 -3.44
N GLY A 196 15.46 40.61 -2.55
CA GLY A 196 14.69 41.69 -1.93
C GLY A 196 15.32 42.26 -0.67
N ASP A 197 16.60 41.94 -0.41
CA ASP A 197 17.27 42.31 0.83
C ASP A 197 17.71 43.77 0.83
N THR A 198 17.70 44.37 2.02
CA THR A 198 18.39 45.61 2.29
C THR A 198 19.82 45.32 2.67
N VAL A 199 20.76 45.93 1.98
CA VAL A 199 22.19 45.83 2.27
C VAL A 199 22.73 47.14 2.85
N THR A 200 23.71 47.01 3.74
CA THR A 200 24.41 48.15 4.34
C THR A 200 25.81 48.23 3.73
N ASP A 201 26.17 49.42 3.22
CA ASP A 201 27.48 49.66 2.67
C ASP A 201 28.56 49.90 3.76
N GLU A 202 29.79 50.06 3.34
CA GLU A 202 30.93 50.31 4.22
C GLU A 202 30.82 51.61 5.04
N ASN A 203 29.95 52.52 4.61
CA ASN A 203 29.71 53.81 5.29
C ASN A 203 28.51 53.74 6.27
N GLY A 204 27.85 52.55 6.37
CA GLY A 204 26.68 52.34 7.22
C GLY A 204 25.37 52.79 6.58
N ALA A 205 25.33 53.14 5.31
CA ALA A 205 24.11 53.48 4.59
C ALA A 205 23.41 52.20 4.10
N SER A 206 22.13 52.08 4.40
CA SER A 206 21.29 50.96 3.98
C SER A 206 20.51 51.33 2.73
N TYR A 207 20.49 50.41 1.75
CA TYR A 207 19.73 50.55 0.52
C TYR A 207 19.21 49.19 0.04
N GLU A 208 18.15 49.19 -0.75
CA GLU A 208 17.60 48.01 -1.39
C GLU A 208 18.53 47.56 -2.54
N ARG A 209 18.84 46.26 -2.63
CA ARG A 209 19.63 45.68 -3.73
C ARG A 209 18.81 45.69 -5.02
N LYS A 210 19.27 46.45 -6.03
CA LYS A 210 18.59 46.56 -7.33
C LYS A 210 19.21 45.73 -8.45
N ALA A 211 20.20 44.90 -8.15
CA ALA A 211 20.88 44.10 -9.15
C ALA A 211 20.02 42.90 -9.59
N VAL A 212 20.13 42.52 -10.86
CA VAL A 212 19.53 41.30 -11.43
C VAL A 212 20.64 40.28 -11.71
N TYR A 213 20.39 39.07 -11.36
CA TYR A 213 21.32 37.94 -11.49
C TYR A 213 20.70 36.81 -12.31
N LEU A 214 21.53 35.80 -12.65
CA LEU A 214 21.10 34.53 -13.22
C LEU A 214 21.24 33.41 -12.20
N LEU A 215 20.17 32.61 -12.03
CA LEU A 215 20.16 31.36 -11.30
C LEU A 215 20.08 30.21 -12.30
N SER A 216 21.14 29.39 -12.38
CA SER A 216 21.24 28.31 -13.37
C SER A 216 20.13 27.27 -13.19
N THR A 217 19.60 26.75 -14.32
CA THR A 217 18.63 25.62 -14.33
C THR A 217 19.33 24.26 -14.19
N SER A 218 20.65 24.20 -14.04
CA SER A 218 21.38 22.95 -13.84
C SER A 218 21.01 22.33 -12.48
N THR A 219 21.32 21.05 -12.30
CA THR A 219 21.01 20.25 -11.09
C THR A 219 21.51 20.87 -9.78
N THR A 220 22.46 21.80 -9.83
CA THR A 220 22.91 22.57 -8.66
C THR A 220 21.95 23.70 -8.27
N SER A 221 20.94 23.99 -9.09
CA SER A 221 19.96 25.06 -8.89
C SER A 221 18.58 24.50 -8.52
N TYR A 222 18.57 23.54 -7.65
CA TYR A 222 17.35 22.85 -7.18
C TYR A 222 16.23 23.83 -6.73
N ILE A 223 16.61 25.00 -6.19
CA ILE A 223 15.66 26.02 -5.80
C ILE A 223 14.71 26.43 -6.91
N ALA A 224 15.23 26.78 -8.09
CA ALA A 224 14.39 27.29 -9.17
C ALA A 224 13.34 26.27 -9.61
N SER A 225 13.72 24.99 -9.70
CA SER A 225 12.79 23.92 -10.04
C SER A 225 11.78 23.63 -8.92
N THR A 226 12.20 23.67 -7.65
CA THR A 226 11.32 23.40 -6.51
C THR A 226 10.36 24.55 -6.25
N VAL A 227 10.81 25.79 -6.36
CA VAL A 227 9.97 26.97 -6.14
C VAL A 227 8.95 27.14 -7.28
N ALA A 228 9.29 26.72 -8.50
CA ALA A 228 8.34 26.65 -9.61
C ALA A 228 7.43 25.41 -9.54
N ALA A 229 7.75 24.42 -8.69
CA ALA A 229 6.94 23.23 -8.49
C ALA A 229 5.66 23.55 -7.71
N LEU A 230 4.73 22.60 -7.76
CA LEU A 230 3.52 22.65 -6.95
C LEU A 230 3.82 22.16 -5.53
N PRO A 231 3.08 22.65 -4.52
CA PRO A 231 3.21 22.14 -3.16
C PRO A 231 2.98 20.62 -3.05
N THR A 232 2.17 20.05 -3.93
CA THR A 232 1.95 18.59 -4.01
C THR A 232 3.20 17.77 -4.30
N ASP A 233 4.20 18.35 -4.97
CA ASP A 233 5.46 17.67 -5.28
C ASP A 233 6.37 17.51 -4.03
N MET A 234 6.05 18.26 -2.97
CA MET A 234 6.73 18.17 -1.68
C MET A 234 6.07 17.16 -0.73
N LEU A 235 4.93 16.57 -1.10
CA LEU A 235 4.15 15.70 -0.24
C LEU A 235 4.46 14.22 -0.48
N THR A 236 4.49 13.46 0.61
CA THR A 236 4.54 12.00 0.56
C THR A 236 3.16 11.44 0.19
N PRO A 237 3.04 10.61 -0.83
CA PRO A 237 1.76 10.07 -1.28
C PRO A 237 1.26 8.92 -0.38
N LEU A 238 1.14 9.16 0.94
CA LEU A 238 0.65 8.19 1.92
C LEU A 238 -0.85 7.95 1.75
N MET A 239 -1.25 6.68 1.58
CA MET A 239 -2.66 6.28 1.57
C MET A 239 -3.17 5.97 2.96
N ALA A 240 -2.30 5.46 3.85
CA ALA A 240 -2.65 5.11 5.22
C ALA A 240 -1.43 5.20 6.14
N TYR A 241 -1.67 5.15 7.44
CA TYR A 241 -0.59 4.96 8.40
C TYR A 241 0.08 3.59 8.19
N PRO A 242 1.41 3.50 8.37
CA PRO A 242 2.13 2.24 8.25
C PRO A 242 1.55 1.15 9.15
N VAL A 243 1.44 -0.07 8.65
CA VAL A 243 1.03 -1.24 9.43
C VAL A 243 2.28 -1.95 9.94
N ASN A 244 2.35 -2.21 11.24
CA ASN A 244 3.41 -3.06 11.78
C ASN A 244 3.18 -4.51 11.33
N PRO A 245 4.06 -5.12 10.51
CA PRO A 245 3.84 -6.44 9.92
C PRO A 245 3.81 -7.57 10.96
N GLU A 246 4.45 -7.37 12.12
CA GLU A 246 4.44 -8.36 13.20
C GLU A 246 3.08 -8.41 13.91
N LEU A 247 2.37 -7.28 13.98
CA LEU A 247 1.06 -7.17 14.61
C LEU A 247 -0.09 -7.34 13.60
N GLY A 248 0.11 -6.90 12.36
CA GLY A 248 -0.87 -6.97 11.29
C GLY A 248 -2.10 -6.09 11.52
N PHE A 249 -3.20 -6.47 10.88
CA PHE A 249 -4.48 -5.77 11.02
C PHE A 249 -5.25 -6.25 12.25
N THR A 250 -5.92 -5.34 12.94
CA THR A 250 -6.97 -5.68 13.93
C THR A 250 -8.34 -5.80 13.24
N THR A 251 -8.55 -5.08 12.14
CA THR A 251 -9.68 -5.21 11.22
C THR A 251 -9.20 -4.98 9.80
N PHE A 252 -9.82 -5.66 8.82
CA PHE A 252 -9.63 -5.39 7.40
C PHE A 252 -10.96 -5.60 6.69
N GLU A 253 -11.45 -4.59 5.98
CA GLU A 253 -12.75 -4.60 5.31
C GLU A 253 -12.65 -3.98 3.93
N LEU A 254 -13.20 -4.69 2.94
CA LEU A 254 -13.28 -4.21 1.56
C LEU A 254 -14.75 -4.13 1.15
N PHE A 255 -15.16 -2.96 0.68
CA PHE A 255 -16.50 -2.67 0.20
C PHE A 255 -16.49 -2.45 -1.30
N SER A 256 -17.58 -2.82 -1.96
CA SER A 256 -17.87 -2.46 -3.34
C SER A 256 -18.52 -1.07 -3.45
N ALA A 257 -18.64 -0.57 -4.68
CA ALA A 257 -19.23 0.74 -5.00
C ALA A 257 -20.63 0.96 -4.41
N ASP A 258 -21.43 -0.09 -4.26
CA ASP A 258 -22.78 -0.03 -3.65
C ASP A 258 -22.76 -0.03 -2.12
N GLY A 259 -21.57 0.04 -1.50
CA GLY A 259 -21.38 0.04 -0.05
C GLY A 259 -21.55 -1.32 0.61
N LYS A 260 -21.70 -2.39 -0.17
CA LYS A 260 -21.76 -3.74 0.40
C LYS A 260 -20.38 -4.24 0.78
N ILE A 261 -20.30 -4.91 1.92
CA ILE A 261 -19.08 -5.60 2.35
C ILE A 261 -18.82 -6.78 1.42
N ARG A 262 -17.68 -6.76 0.74
CA ARG A 262 -17.17 -7.88 -0.05
C ARG A 262 -16.38 -8.84 0.82
N LEU A 263 -15.64 -8.29 1.78
CA LEU A 263 -14.76 -9.04 2.67
C LEU A 263 -14.65 -8.30 4.01
N SER A 264 -14.73 -9.05 5.12
CA SER A 264 -14.38 -8.56 6.45
C SER A 264 -13.54 -9.60 7.16
N LEU A 265 -12.31 -9.22 7.54
CA LEU A 265 -11.36 -10.09 8.22
C LEU A 265 -11.05 -9.60 9.63
N ARG A 266 -10.75 -10.53 10.52
CA ARG A 266 -10.28 -10.30 11.90
C ARG A 266 -9.07 -11.19 12.17
N PRO A 267 -8.14 -10.80 13.06
CA PRO A 267 -6.99 -11.61 13.39
C PRO A 267 -7.41 -12.92 14.07
N ARG A 268 -6.66 -13.98 13.83
CA ARG A 268 -6.90 -15.30 14.42
C ARG A 268 -6.95 -15.29 15.95
N THR A 269 -6.29 -14.34 16.59
CA THR A 269 -6.34 -14.18 18.05
C THR A 269 -7.73 -13.87 18.58
N ALA A 270 -8.61 -13.32 17.72
CA ALA A 270 -10.00 -12.99 18.07
C ALA A 270 -10.98 -14.16 17.87
N ILE A 271 -10.56 -15.29 17.26
CA ILE A 271 -11.42 -16.46 17.09
C ILE A 271 -11.47 -17.34 18.35
N THR A 272 -12.59 -18.04 18.51
CA THR A 272 -12.79 -18.96 19.61
C THR A 272 -11.86 -20.18 19.52
N SER A 273 -11.68 -20.90 20.65
CA SER A 273 -10.92 -22.15 20.63
C SER A 273 -11.59 -23.23 19.76
N ALA A 274 -12.90 -23.19 19.62
CA ALA A 274 -13.66 -24.07 18.74
C ALA A 274 -13.36 -23.80 17.26
N ASP A 275 -13.34 -22.54 16.84
CA ASP A 275 -13.00 -22.15 15.46
C ASP A 275 -11.58 -22.55 15.08
N LYS A 276 -10.63 -22.47 16.02
CA LYS A 276 -9.22 -22.88 15.81
C LYS A 276 -9.08 -24.36 15.44
N LEU A 277 -10.00 -25.24 15.86
CA LEU A 277 -9.98 -26.66 15.48
C LEU A 277 -10.21 -26.85 13.98
N PHE A 278 -10.91 -25.92 13.33
CA PHE A 278 -11.27 -25.99 11.90
C PHE A 278 -10.41 -25.12 10.99
N GLY A 279 -9.48 -24.32 11.52
CA GLY A 279 -8.58 -23.47 10.74
C GLY A 279 -7.11 -23.76 10.99
N GLY A 280 -6.81 -24.41 12.10
CA GLY A 280 -5.43 -24.69 12.49
C GLY A 280 -4.64 -23.44 12.88
N SER A 281 -3.33 -23.62 13.02
CA SER A 281 -2.38 -22.54 13.34
C SER A 281 -1.77 -21.86 12.11
N THR A 282 -2.28 -22.15 10.90
CA THR A 282 -1.62 -21.82 9.64
C THR A 282 -2.02 -20.45 9.09
N PHE A 283 -3.23 -19.96 9.44
CA PHE A 283 -3.78 -18.73 8.87
C PHE A 283 -3.74 -17.59 9.88
N ASN A 284 -3.48 -16.37 9.38
CA ASN A 284 -3.35 -15.18 10.22
C ASN A 284 -4.70 -14.53 10.51
N TYR A 285 -5.66 -14.66 9.59
CA TYR A 285 -6.98 -14.04 9.69
C TYR A 285 -8.08 -15.05 9.45
N TYR A 286 -9.27 -14.73 9.97
CA TYR A 286 -10.51 -15.39 9.62
C TYR A 286 -11.53 -14.38 9.08
N ALA A 287 -12.41 -14.86 8.20
CA ALA A 287 -13.46 -14.05 7.61
C ALA A 287 -14.69 -14.00 8.53
N VAL A 288 -15.13 -12.77 8.80
CA VAL A 288 -16.43 -12.49 9.42
C VAL A 288 -17.51 -12.40 8.33
N GLU A 289 -17.12 -11.87 7.16
CA GLU A 289 -17.95 -11.81 5.97
C GLU A 289 -17.09 -12.14 4.75
N PRO A 290 -17.34 -13.22 4.02
CA PRO A 290 -18.28 -14.29 4.36
C PRO A 290 -17.75 -15.17 5.50
N ALA A 291 -18.63 -15.51 6.46
CA ALA A 291 -18.24 -16.22 7.67
C ALA A 291 -17.86 -17.70 7.41
N GLY A 292 -16.97 -18.25 8.24
CA GLY A 292 -16.61 -19.66 8.23
C GLY A 292 -15.35 -20.01 7.43
N TYR A 293 -14.64 -19.01 6.90
CA TYR A 293 -13.42 -19.17 6.10
C TYR A 293 -12.21 -18.50 6.75
N PHE A 294 -11.01 -18.80 6.25
CA PHE A 294 -9.75 -18.22 6.69
C PHE A 294 -9.09 -17.46 5.53
N SER A 295 -8.17 -16.54 5.85
CA SER A 295 -7.38 -15.85 4.84
C SER A 295 -6.54 -16.81 4.00
N SER A 296 -6.28 -16.45 2.76
CA SER A 296 -5.32 -17.17 1.92
C SER A 296 -3.88 -16.78 2.27
N SER A 297 -2.93 -17.65 1.99
CA SER A 297 -1.50 -17.29 2.08
C SER A 297 -1.13 -16.17 1.10
N ALA A 298 -1.84 -16.03 -0.01
CA ALA A 298 -1.65 -14.93 -0.95
C ALA A 298 -2.02 -13.59 -0.32
N PHE A 299 -3.12 -13.52 0.46
CA PHE A 299 -3.48 -12.33 1.21
C PHE A 299 -2.50 -12.07 2.36
N ASP A 300 -2.15 -13.10 3.13
CA ASP A 300 -1.24 -12.94 4.28
C ASP A 300 0.10 -12.31 3.89
N THR A 301 0.61 -12.61 2.68
CA THR A 301 1.84 -11.98 2.16
C THR A 301 1.65 -10.53 1.69
N ARG A 302 0.40 -10.08 1.47
CA ARG A 302 0.12 -8.69 1.08
C ARG A 302 0.21 -7.70 2.24
N ILE A 303 0.26 -8.16 3.48
CA ILE A 303 0.41 -7.28 4.64
C ILE A 303 1.68 -6.42 4.52
N GLU A 304 2.75 -6.96 3.93
CA GLU A 304 4.01 -6.22 3.70
C GLU A 304 3.82 -4.96 2.85
N VAL A 305 2.83 -4.92 1.94
CA VAL A 305 2.52 -3.73 1.15
C VAL A 305 2.07 -2.57 2.03
N PHE A 306 1.46 -2.88 3.18
CA PHE A 306 0.93 -1.90 4.11
C PHE A 306 1.95 -1.37 5.12
N GLU A 307 3.19 -1.89 5.15
CA GLU A 307 4.31 -1.28 5.90
C GLU A 307 4.58 0.14 5.42
N MET A 308 4.34 0.40 4.14
CA MET A 308 4.45 1.71 3.53
C MET A 308 3.41 1.84 2.40
N PHE A 309 2.13 2.00 2.80
CA PHE A 309 1.04 2.04 1.83
C PHE A 309 0.98 3.40 1.15
N GLN A 310 1.66 3.50 0.02
CA GLN A 310 1.87 4.72 -0.74
C GLN A 310 1.44 4.57 -2.20
N GLY A 311 0.99 5.69 -2.77
CA GLY A 311 0.84 5.82 -4.21
C GLY A 311 2.10 6.33 -4.90
N SER A 312 1.96 6.75 -6.14
CA SER A 312 3.07 7.26 -6.97
C SER A 312 3.24 8.78 -6.87
N GLN A 313 2.18 9.51 -6.58
CA GLN A 313 2.19 10.97 -6.56
C GLN A 313 0.95 11.52 -5.84
N VAL A 314 1.10 12.63 -5.12
CA VAL A 314 -0.03 13.43 -4.64
C VAL A 314 -0.50 14.33 -5.78
N MET A 315 -1.78 14.24 -6.11
CA MET A 315 -2.39 15.01 -7.19
C MET A 315 -3.02 16.31 -6.70
N GLU A 316 -3.68 16.24 -5.55
CA GLU A 316 -4.36 17.37 -4.90
C GLU A 316 -4.27 17.18 -3.38
N PHE A 317 -4.39 18.28 -2.64
CA PHE A 317 -4.63 18.25 -1.21
C PHE A 317 -5.91 19.02 -0.87
N GLY A 318 -6.52 18.68 0.27
CA GLY A 318 -7.78 19.28 0.71
C GLY A 318 -7.57 20.76 1.07
N THR A 319 -8.43 21.62 0.53
CA THR A 319 -8.38 23.08 0.77
C THR A 319 -9.64 23.58 1.45
N LYS A 320 -10.70 22.78 1.48
CA LYS A 320 -11.98 23.11 2.10
C LYS A 320 -11.96 22.78 3.58
N LEU A 321 -11.85 23.79 4.40
CA LEU A 321 -11.89 23.62 5.85
C LEU A 321 -13.30 23.19 6.31
N VAL A 322 -13.39 22.02 6.92
CA VAL A 322 -14.58 21.49 7.57
C VAL A 322 -14.42 21.57 9.08
N THR A 323 -15.40 22.13 9.77
CA THR A 323 -15.42 22.24 11.22
C THR A 323 -16.77 21.75 11.75
N GLY A 324 -16.77 21.15 12.92
CA GLY A 324 -17.99 20.65 13.56
C GLY A 324 -17.73 20.25 15.00
N VAL A 325 -18.74 19.61 15.59
CA VAL A 325 -18.67 19.05 16.93
C VAL A 325 -19.03 17.58 16.81
N ASP A 326 -18.23 16.68 17.35
CA ASP A 326 -18.48 15.25 17.33
C ASP A 326 -19.59 14.83 18.32
N GLU A 327 -19.91 13.54 18.33
CA GLU A 327 -20.96 12.98 19.21
C GLU A 327 -20.64 13.15 20.71
N ASP A 328 -19.36 13.29 21.05
CA ASP A 328 -18.88 13.52 22.43
C ASP A 328 -18.82 15.01 22.80
N GLY A 329 -19.22 15.89 21.88
CA GLY A 329 -19.23 17.36 22.08
C GLY A 329 -17.86 18.02 21.91
N LYS A 330 -16.90 17.35 21.31
CA LYS A 330 -15.55 17.86 21.04
C LYS A 330 -15.50 18.49 19.64
N ASP A 331 -14.91 19.67 19.56
CA ASP A 331 -14.68 20.35 18.27
C ASP A 331 -13.70 19.52 17.41
N TYR A 332 -14.05 19.37 16.13
CA TYR A 332 -13.16 18.83 15.13
C TYR A 332 -12.95 19.80 13.97
N LYS A 333 -11.80 19.66 13.32
CA LYS A 333 -11.40 20.44 12.17
C LYS A 333 -10.57 19.53 11.25
N TYR A 334 -10.92 19.48 9.98
CA TYR A 334 -10.13 18.79 8.95
C TYR A 334 -10.28 19.48 7.60
N PHE A 335 -9.38 19.17 6.67
CA PHE A 335 -9.48 19.68 5.30
C PHE A 335 -10.10 18.61 4.39
N ASP A 336 -11.02 19.06 3.55
CA ASP A 336 -11.71 18.24 2.56
C ASP A 336 -11.53 18.85 1.16
N PHE A 337 -12.17 18.23 0.17
CA PHE A 337 -12.13 18.63 -1.23
C PHE A 337 -13.46 19.23 -1.67
N GLU A 338 -13.39 20.14 -2.64
CA GLU A 338 -14.59 20.57 -3.35
C GLU A 338 -15.10 19.41 -4.25
N THR A 339 -16.42 19.40 -4.49
CA THR A 339 -17.08 18.30 -5.20
C THR A 339 -16.58 18.11 -6.63
N ASP A 340 -16.24 19.18 -7.32
CA ASP A 340 -15.70 19.17 -8.68
C ASP A 340 -14.27 18.57 -8.72
N VAL A 341 -13.47 18.80 -7.70
CA VAL A 341 -12.15 18.16 -7.54
C VAL A 341 -12.32 16.65 -7.37
N LEU A 342 -13.22 16.20 -6.49
CA LEU A 342 -13.52 14.77 -6.35
C LEU A 342 -14.04 14.16 -7.66
N ALA A 343 -14.93 14.85 -8.35
CA ALA A 343 -15.48 14.39 -9.63
C ALA A 343 -14.41 14.27 -10.73
N LYS A 344 -13.42 15.18 -10.75
CA LYS A 344 -12.29 15.15 -11.69
C LYS A 344 -11.52 13.83 -11.62
N TYR A 345 -11.39 13.26 -10.42
CA TYR A 345 -10.65 12.03 -10.16
C TYR A 345 -11.54 10.78 -10.01
N GLY A 346 -12.86 10.89 -10.21
CA GLY A 346 -13.78 9.77 -10.03
C GLY A 346 -13.94 9.31 -8.59
N LEU A 347 -13.81 10.24 -7.65
CA LEU A 347 -13.86 10.01 -6.20
C LEU A 347 -15.09 10.64 -5.53
N ASP A 348 -16.02 11.19 -6.31
CA ASP A 348 -17.34 11.54 -5.77
C ASP A 348 -18.11 10.28 -5.36
N SER A 349 -19.02 10.40 -4.40
CA SER A 349 -19.74 9.26 -3.80
C SER A 349 -20.49 8.37 -4.79
N SER A 350 -20.75 8.84 -6.02
CA SER A 350 -21.41 8.09 -7.09
C SER A 350 -20.44 7.30 -7.98
N ARG A 351 -19.14 7.55 -7.89
CA ARG A 351 -18.10 7.00 -8.78
C ARG A 351 -17.01 6.22 -8.06
N VAL A 352 -17.02 6.24 -6.72
CA VAL A 352 -16.11 5.40 -5.93
C VAL A 352 -16.38 3.93 -6.26
N GLU A 353 -15.34 3.19 -6.64
CA GLU A 353 -15.44 1.77 -7.01
C GLU A 353 -15.21 0.86 -5.80
N TYR A 354 -14.22 1.22 -4.95
CA TYR A 354 -13.87 0.44 -3.77
C TYR A 354 -13.66 1.36 -2.57
N ILE A 355 -14.06 0.87 -1.39
CA ILE A 355 -13.71 1.47 -0.10
C ILE A 355 -12.96 0.43 0.70
N LEU A 356 -11.74 0.77 1.12
CA LEU A 356 -10.91 -0.05 1.98
C LEU A 356 -10.88 0.58 3.37
N ARG A 357 -11.28 -0.18 4.38
CA ARG A 357 -11.15 0.17 5.80
C ARG A 357 -10.31 -0.86 6.50
N PHE A 358 -9.37 -0.41 7.29
CA PHE A 358 -8.63 -1.30 8.18
C PHE A 358 -8.18 -0.56 9.42
N SER A 359 -7.89 -1.32 10.46
CA SER A 359 -7.24 -0.79 11.66
C SER A 359 -6.03 -1.64 12.01
N SER A 360 -5.01 -1.01 12.57
CA SER A 360 -3.76 -1.64 12.99
C SER A 360 -3.22 -0.99 14.24
N LYS A 361 -2.36 -1.71 14.96
CA LYS A 361 -1.62 -1.17 16.10
C LYS A 361 -0.18 -0.92 15.70
N GLN A 362 0.41 0.13 16.24
CA GLN A 362 1.83 0.43 16.08
C GLN A 362 2.70 -0.40 17.06
N ASP A 363 2.16 -0.67 18.23
CA ASP A 363 2.72 -1.57 19.24
C ASP A 363 1.59 -2.29 20.00
N ASP A 364 1.94 -3.31 20.81
CA ASP A 364 0.94 -4.11 21.54
C ASP A 364 0.06 -3.32 22.51
N SER A 365 0.57 -2.22 23.05
CA SER A 365 -0.10 -1.36 24.03
C SER A 365 -0.90 -0.22 23.40
N ALA A 366 -0.65 0.06 22.11
CA ALA A 366 -1.28 1.19 21.41
C ALA A 366 -2.78 0.93 21.13
N THR A 367 -3.55 2.00 21.13
CA THR A 367 -4.91 1.99 20.57
C THR A 367 -4.81 1.76 19.05
N PRO A 368 -5.64 0.90 18.47
CA PRO A 368 -5.67 0.73 17.01
C PRO A 368 -5.94 2.03 16.29
N VAL A 369 -5.19 2.30 15.22
CA VAL A 369 -5.41 3.42 14.32
C VAL A 369 -6.25 2.93 13.14
N GLU A 370 -7.33 3.64 12.85
CA GLU A 370 -8.21 3.34 11.73
C GLU A 370 -7.76 4.09 10.48
N SER A 371 -7.87 3.42 9.34
CA SER A 371 -7.61 3.98 8.01
C SER A 371 -8.79 3.68 7.09
N GLU A 372 -9.22 4.71 6.36
CA GLU A 372 -10.24 4.57 5.32
C GLU A 372 -9.75 5.23 4.04
N ILE A 373 -9.83 4.47 2.94
CA ILE A 373 -9.35 4.89 1.63
C ILE A 373 -10.43 4.58 0.59
N TRP A 374 -10.75 5.59 -0.21
CA TRP A 374 -11.68 5.48 -1.33
C TRP A 374 -10.90 5.42 -2.63
N PHE A 375 -11.23 4.46 -3.48
CA PHE A 375 -10.60 4.29 -4.79
C PHE A 375 -11.60 4.55 -5.92
N SER A 376 -11.16 5.27 -6.94
CA SER A 376 -11.88 5.41 -8.20
C SER A 376 -11.91 4.07 -8.96
N SER A 377 -12.70 3.95 -10.01
CA SER A 377 -12.46 2.95 -11.04
C SER A 377 -11.10 3.19 -11.71
N LEU A 378 -10.57 2.16 -12.40
CA LEU A 378 -9.36 2.31 -13.21
C LEU A 378 -9.61 3.35 -14.30
N GLN A 379 -8.82 4.43 -14.29
CA GLN A 379 -9.01 5.55 -15.20
C GLN A 379 -8.34 5.30 -16.57
N ALA A 380 -8.65 6.14 -17.56
CA ALA A 380 -8.16 5.99 -18.92
C ALA A 380 -6.63 6.11 -19.07
N ASP A 381 -5.96 6.74 -18.10
CA ASP A 381 -4.49 6.84 -18.02
C ASP A 381 -3.82 5.58 -17.42
N GLY A 382 -4.63 4.58 -17.05
CA GLY A 382 -4.16 3.31 -16.51
C GLY A 382 -3.85 3.30 -15.01
N PHE A 383 -4.29 4.32 -14.25
CA PHE A 383 -4.09 4.42 -12.81
C PHE A 383 -5.43 4.44 -12.06
N TYR A 384 -5.39 4.05 -10.80
CA TYR A 384 -6.41 4.40 -9.83
C TYR A 384 -6.10 5.77 -9.23
N TYR A 385 -7.13 6.47 -8.79
CA TYR A 385 -6.98 7.58 -7.87
C TYR A 385 -7.56 7.19 -6.53
N ALA A 386 -6.86 7.55 -5.45
CA ALA A 386 -7.28 7.24 -4.09
C ALA A 386 -7.43 8.53 -3.28
N ARG A 387 -8.49 8.61 -2.48
CA ARG A 387 -8.68 9.60 -1.43
C ARG A 387 -8.45 8.93 -0.09
N SER A 388 -7.42 9.34 0.62
CA SER A 388 -7.24 8.96 2.02
C SER A 388 -8.06 9.89 2.91
N LEU A 389 -8.80 9.32 3.86
CA LEU A 389 -9.50 10.12 4.87
C LEU A 389 -8.61 10.45 6.06
N ASN A 390 -7.49 9.76 6.21
CA ASN A 390 -6.49 10.05 7.26
C ASN A 390 -5.58 11.22 6.88
N PHE A 391 -5.37 11.41 5.58
CA PHE A 391 -4.55 12.47 5.01
C PHE A 391 -5.40 13.21 3.99
N SER A 392 -5.46 14.51 4.08
CA SER A 392 -6.26 15.33 3.16
C SER A 392 -5.64 15.37 1.76
N THR A 393 -5.46 14.20 1.11
CA THR A 393 -4.79 14.06 -0.20
C THR A 393 -5.57 13.20 -1.17
N ILE A 394 -5.50 13.55 -2.46
CA ILE A 394 -5.83 12.68 -3.59
C ILE A 394 -4.53 12.20 -4.21
N ILE A 395 -4.42 10.88 -4.36
CA ILE A 395 -3.18 10.17 -4.69
C ILE A 395 -3.39 9.37 -5.97
N ARG A 396 -2.40 9.40 -6.86
CA ARG A 396 -2.32 8.54 -8.03
C ARG A 396 -1.70 7.21 -7.64
N VAL A 397 -2.35 6.09 -7.95
CA VAL A 397 -1.97 4.76 -7.49
C VAL A 397 -1.75 3.81 -8.66
N ASP A 398 -0.57 3.19 -8.73
CA ASP A 398 -0.29 2.14 -9.70
C ASP A 398 -1.16 0.91 -9.39
N PRO A 399 -1.88 0.35 -10.38
CA PRO A 399 -2.68 -0.87 -10.18
C PRO A 399 -1.92 -2.04 -9.56
N LYS A 400 -0.62 -2.12 -9.76
CA LYS A 400 0.23 -3.17 -9.18
C LYS A 400 0.36 -3.07 -7.65
N THR A 401 0.27 -1.85 -7.11
CA THR A 401 0.31 -1.62 -5.66
C THR A 401 -0.96 -2.12 -4.98
N VAL A 402 -2.07 -2.07 -5.70
CA VAL A 402 -3.42 -2.38 -5.20
C VAL A 402 -4.10 -3.47 -6.04
N ASP A 403 -3.32 -4.42 -6.56
CA ASP A 403 -3.83 -5.50 -7.42
C ASP A 403 -4.95 -6.31 -6.77
N PHE A 404 -4.95 -6.40 -5.45
CA PHE A 404 -5.98 -7.06 -4.66
C PHE A 404 -7.38 -6.41 -4.78
N LEU A 405 -7.49 -5.15 -5.20
CA LEU A 405 -8.81 -4.53 -5.44
C LEU A 405 -9.58 -5.25 -6.56
N GLY A 406 -8.86 -5.79 -7.55
CA GLY A 406 -9.43 -6.60 -8.63
C GLY A 406 -9.70 -8.06 -8.26
N TRP A 407 -9.33 -8.52 -7.07
CA TRP A 407 -9.54 -9.90 -6.66
C TRP A 407 -11.02 -10.17 -6.40
N GLU A 408 -11.46 -11.39 -6.73
CA GLU A 408 -12.73 -11.89 -6.22
C GLU A 408 -12.61 -12.22 -4.72
N THR A 409 -13.73 -12.27 -4.01
CA THR A 409 -13.72 -12.57 -2.56
C THR A 409 -13.01 -13.88 -2.23
N ILE A 410 -13.10 -14.88 -3.11
CA ILE A 410 -12.44 -16.17 -2.92
C ILE A 410 -10.91 -16.09 -2.97
N ASP A 411 -10.33 -15.13 -3.68
CA ASP A 411 -8.88 -14.98 -3.81
C ASP A 411 -8.23 -14.53 -2.49
N PHE A 412 -9.00 -13.85 -1.64
CA PHE A 412 -8.58 -13.47 -0.29
C PHE A 412 -8.60 -14.64 0.70
N LEU A 413 -9.32 -15.72 0.37
CA LEU A 413 -9.65 -16.79 1.29
C LEU A 413 -8.91 -18.08 0.93
N ASP A 414 -8.72 -18.94 1.92
CA ASP A 414 -8.29 -20.31 1.68
C ASP A 414 -9.36 -21.04 0.88
N ALA A 415 -9.01 -21.48 -0.30
CA ALA A 415 -9.94 -22.14 -1.22
C ALA A 415 -10.46 -23.50 -0.73
N CYS A 416 -9.95 -24.05 0.38
CA CYS A 416 -10.45 -25.30 0.91
C CYS A 416 -11.77 -25.09 1.68
N ALA A 417 -12.81 -25.82 1.29
CA ALA A 417 -14.11 -25.76 1.96
C ALA A 417 -14.05 -26.22 3.43
N LEU A 418 -13.06 -27.03 3.76
CA LEU A 418 -12.89 -27.59 5.10
C LEU A 418 -11.41 -27.70 5.47
N ARG A 419 -11.07 -27.21 6.67
CA ARG A 419 -9.76 -27.41 7.31
C ARG A 419 -9.97 -28.01 8.69
N VAL A 420 -9.52 -29.23 8.89
CA VAL A 420 -9.57 -29.91 10.19
C VAL A 420 -8.49 -30.99 10.25
N SER A 421 -7.85 -31.15 11.41
CA SER A 421 -6.95 -32.29 11.61
C SER A 421 -7.76 -33.58 11.75
N ILE A 422 -7.29 -34.66 11.18
CA ILE A 422 -7.91 -35.99 11.31
C ILE A 422 -8.06 -36.39 12.79
N GLY A 423 -7.11 -36.00 13.65
CA GLY A 423 -7.14 -36.26 15.10
C GLY A 423 -8.25 -35.49 15.82
N ASN A 424 -8.69 -34.37 15.26
CA ASN A 424 -9.77 -33.54 15.80
C ASN A 424 -11.17 -33.95 15.28
N SER A 425 -11.27 -35.05 14.52
CA SER A 425 -12.53 -35.60 14.04
C SER A 425 -12.91 -36.84 14.86
N ALA A 426 -13.76 -36.69 15.86
CA ALA A 426 -14.27 -37.83 16.62
C ALA A 426 -15.28 -38.63 15.83
N LYS A 427 -16.13 -37.95 15.07
CA LYS A 427 -17.13 -38.55 14.21
C LYS A 427 -17.22 -37.77 12.89
N LEU A 428 -17.08 -38.48 11.77
CA LEU A 428 -17.28 -37.99 10.42
C LEU A 428 -18.52 -38.64 9.83
N THR A 429 -19.57 -37.89 9.51
CA THR A 429 -20.72 -38.40 8.78
C THR A 429 -20.71 -37.89 7.35
N ILE A 430 -20.89 -38.79 6.39
CA ILE A 430 -21.02 -38.48 4.97
C ILE A 430 -22.41 -38.94 4.53
N LYS A 431 -23.18 -38.03 3.95
CA LYS A 431 -24.48 -38.30 3.37
C LYS A 431 -24.53 -37.70 1.97
N GLY A 432 -24.98 -38.50 1.00
CA GLY A 432 -25.07 -38.05 -0.39
C GLY A 432 -26.04 -38.86 -1.20
N THR A 433 -26.52 -38.32 -2.29
CA THR A 433 -27.46 -38.97 -3.22
C THR A 433 -26.69 -39.48 -4.41
N ASN A 434 -26.74 -40.79 -4.66
CA ASN A 434 -26.16 -41.42 -5.86
C ASN A 434 -26.91 -40.97 -7.13
N PRO A 435 -26.29 -41.09 -8.32
CA PRO A 435 -26.94 -40.77 -9.59
C PRO A 435 -28.25 -41.56 -9.85
N ASN A 436 -28.38 -42.73 -9.24
CA ASN A 436 -29.61 -43.55 -9.32
C ASN A 436 -30.71 -43.15 -8.32
N GLY A 437 -30.52 -42.05 -7.57
CA GLY A 437 -31.46 -41.55 -6.57
C GLY A 437 -31.39 -42.23 -5.21
N THR A 438 -30.50 -43.24 -5.01
CA THR A 438 -30.35 -43.88 -3.68
C THR A 438 -29.50 -42.98 -2.76
N VAL A 439 -29.91 -42.86 -1.49
CA VAL A 439 -29.18 -42.10 -0.50
C VAL A 439 -28.19 -43.01 0.24
N PHE A 440 -26.93 -42.63 0.22
CA PHE A 440 -25.88 -43.16 1.09
C PHE A 440 -25.78 -42.29 2.35
N GLU A 441 -25.64 -42.91 3.49
CA GLU A 441 -25.35 -42.22 4.76
C GLU A 441 -24.62 -43.15 5.70
N GLU A 442 -23.41 -42.79 6.09
CA GLU A 442 -22.62 -43.53 7.08
C GLU A 442 -21.83 -42.56 7.98
N SER A 443 -21.63 -42.99 9.22
CA SER A 443 -20.84 -42.29 10.22
C SER A 443 -19.59 -43.10 10.56
N PHE A 444 -18.44 -42.43 10.53
CA PHE A 444 -17.14 -43.03 10.87
C PHE A 444 -16.71 -42.49 12.25
N ILE A 445 -16.74 -43.35 13.26
CA ILE A 445 -16.33 -43.01 14.62
C ILE A 445 -14.83 -43.29 14.76
N ALA A 446 -14.06 -42.24 15.03
CA ALA A 446 -12.62 -42.32 15.23
C ALA A 446 -12.27 -42.34 16.72
N SER A 447 -11.41 -43.27 17.11
CA SER A 447 -10.80 -43.29 18.45
C SER A 447 -9.42 -42.66 18.38
N SER A 448 -9.24 -41.51 19.03
CA SER A 448 -7.99 -40.79 19.06
C SER A 448 -7.33 -40.84 20.43
N GLN A 449 -6.01 -40.78 20.46
CA GLN A 449 -5.19 -40.70 21.66
C GLN A 449 -4.24 -39.51 21.55
N LEU A 450 -4.06 -38.76 22.64
CA LEU A 450 -3.10 -37.68 22.72
C LEU A 450 -1.68 -38.28 22.76
N GLN A 451 -0.82 -37.84 21.85
CA GLN A 451 0.59 -38.22 21.78
C GLN A 451 1.39 -37.01 21.30
N ASP A 452 2.43 -36.64 22.05
CA ASP A 452 3.34 -35.52 21.71
C ASP A 452 2.60 -34.22 21.32
N SER A 453 1.58 -33.85 22.11
CA SER A 453 0.72 -32.68 21.90
C SER A 453 -0.24 -32.74 20.68
N GLU A 454 -0.35 -33.88 20.01
CA GLU A 454 -1.27 -34.10 18.91
C GLU A 454 -2.24 -35.26 19.20
N TYR A 455 -3.47 -35.15 18.69
CA TYR A 455 -4.42 -36.25 18.73
C TYR A 455 -4.24 -37.17 17.53
N ILE A 456 -3.80 -38.41 17.80
CA ILE A 456 -3.56 -39.42 16.78
C ILE A 456 -4.69 -40.43 16.75
N VAL A 457 -5.34 -40.61 15.62
CA VAL A 457 -6.37 -41.62 15.42
C VAL A 457 -5.75 -43.01 15.41
N LYS A 458 -6.23 -43.87 16.30
CA LYS A 458 -5.78 -45.26 16.46
C LYS A 458 -6.67 -46.27 15.73
N SER A 459 -7.97 -46.04 15.68
CA SER A 459 -8.93 -46.89 15.01
C SER A 459 -10.13 -46.12 14.48
N VAL A 460 -10.80 -46.62 13.48
CA VAL A 460 -12.05 -46.09 12.93
C VAL A 460 -13.07 -47.20 12.77
N LYS A 461 -14.32 -46.92 13.06
CA LYS A 461 -15.45 -47.84 12.99
C LYS A 461 -16.58 -47.17 12.20
N ALA A 462 -17.12 -47.91 11.21
CA ALA A 462 -18.40 -47.54 10.60
C ALA A 462 -19.56 -47.84 11.57
N GLU A 463 -20.36 -46.84 11.88
CA GLU A 463 -21.37 -46.92 12.93
C GLU A 463 -22.53 -47.86 12.53
N LYS A 464 -23.17 -47.59 11.37
CA LYS A 464 -24.31 -48.36 10.88
C LYS A 464 -23.92 -49.81 10.55
N LEU A 465 -22.74 -49.98 9.93
CA LEU A 465 -22.22 -51.31 9.58
C LEU A 465 -21.64 -52.07 10.78
N ASN A 466 -21.43 -51.40 11.92
CA ASN A 466 -20.78 -51.96 13.10
C ASN A 466 -19.43 -52.66 12.80
N LYS A 467 -18.64 -52.12 11.89
CA LYS A 467 -17.42 -52.72 11.36
C LYS A 467 -16.22 -51.83 11.58
N THR A 468 -15.12 -52.38 12.09
CA THR A 468 -13.81 -51.69 12.12
C THR A 468 -13.22 -51.64 10.72
N LEU A 469 -12.74 -50.46 10.32
CA LEU A 469 -12.27 -50.18 8.97
C LEU A 469 -10.76 -49.93 8.96
N SER A 470 -10.17 -49.94 7.76
CA SER A 470 -8.73 -49.72 7.56
C SER A 470 -8.35 -48.27 7.82
N MET A 471 -7.37 -48.05 8.70
CA MET A 471 -6.80 -46.73 8.95
C MET A 471 -6.09 -46.12 7.75
N THR A 472 -5.53 -46.96 6.87
CA THR A 472 -4.90 -46.51 5.62
C THR A 472 -5.92 -45.84 4.72
N TYR A 473 -7.04 -46.52 4.47
CA TYR A 473 -8.10 -46.00 3.61
C TYR A 473 -8.88 -44.84 4.30
N TYR A 474 -8.99 -44.84 5.62
CA TYR A 474 -9.56 -43.68 6.34
C TYR A 474 -8.74 -42.40 6.08
N ARG A 475 -7.41 -42.51 6.08
CA ARG A 475 -6.55 -41.36 5.78
C ARG A 475 -6.71 -40.90 4.32
N GLU A 476 -6.87 -41.84 3.36
CA GLU A 476 -7.15 -41.50 1.96
C GLU A 476 -8.52 -40.76 1.85
N LEU A 477 -9.58 -41.30 2.47
CA LEU A 477 -10.89 -40.67 2.51
C LEU A 477 -10.83 -39.26 3.13
N PHE A 478 -10.06 -39.11 4.20
CA PHE A 478 -9.91 -37.82 4.87
C PHE A 478 -9.14 -36.81 4.00
N ARG A 479 -8.17 -37.25 3.19
CA ARG A 479 -7.52 -36.41 2.19
C ARG A 479 -8.47 -35.95 1.10
N GLU A 480 -9.37 -36.83 0.64
CA GLU A 480 -10.43 -36.48 -0.30
C GLU A 480 -11.32 -35.37 0.26
N LEU A 481 -11.71 -35.51 1.53
CA LEU A 481 -12.51 -34.53 2.24
C LEU A 481 -11.84 -33.14 2.28
N LEU A 482 -10.56 -33.10 2.65
CA LEU A 482 -9.80 -31.85 2.74
C LEU A 482 -9.47 -31.22 1.38
N ALA A 483 -9.63 -31.97 0.29
CA ALA A 483 -9.38 -31.50 -1.06
C ALA A 483 -10.63 -30.95 -1.76
N ILE A 484 -11.75 -30.81 -1.04
CA ILE A 484 -12.93 -30.09 -1.56
C ILE A 484 -12.56 -28.61 -1.66
N THR A 485 -12.53 -28.10 -2.88
CA THR A 485 -12.06 -26.74 -3.17
C THR A 485 -13.22 -25.85 -3.59
N LEU A 486 -13.27 -24.67 -3.03
CA LEU A 486 -14.14 -23.58 -3.47
C LEU A 486 -13.61 -23.03 -4.81
N HIS A 487 -14.50 -22.72 -5.74
CA HIS A 487 -14.12 -22.32 -7.08
C HIS A 487 -14.52 -20.90 -7.50
N GLY A 488 -15.32 -20.22 -6.74
CA GLY A 488 -15.75 -18.86 -7.03
C GLY A 488 -17.11 -18.54 -6.43
N SER A 489 -17.55 -17.31 -6.64
CA SER A 489 -18.84 -16.84 -6.13
C SER A 489 -20.00 -17.50 -6.86
N VAL A 490 -21.08 -17.72 -6.12
CA VAL A 490 -22.36 -18.19 -6.68
C VAL A 490 -22.97 -17.05 -7.49
N PRO A 491 -23.63 -17.33 -8.65
CA PRO A 491 -24.27 -16.31 -9.45
C PRO A 491 -25.23 -15.45 -8.64
N SER A 492 -25.23 -14.15 -8.88
CA SER A 492 -26.04 -13.18 -8.12
C SER A 492 -27.54 -13.30 -8.40
N ASP A 493 -27.92 -13.88 -9.53
CA ASP A 493 -29.29 -14.15 -9.95
C ASP A 493 -29.86 -15.48 -9.43
N LEU A 494 -29.03 -16.29 -8.74
CA LEU A 494 -29.49 -17.54 -8.16
C LEU A 494 -30.34 -17.28 -6.91
N ASP A 495 -31.58 -17.83 -6.89
CA ASP A 495 -32.40 -17.83 -5.68
C ASP A 495 -31.84 -18.82 -4.64
N LYS A 496 -30.85 -18.34 -3.89
CA LYS A 496 -30.17 -19.14 -2.86
C LYS A 496 -31.14 -19.62 -1.78
N LYS A 497 -32.13 -18.80 -1.43
CA LYS A 497 -33.07 -19.12 -0.36
C LYS A 497 -33.94 -20.32 -0.77
N ALA A 498 -34.54 -20.27 -1.94
CA ALA A 498 -35.33 -21.39 -2.45
C ALA A 498 -34.49 -22.66 -2.58
N LEU A 499 -33.24 -22.53 -3.07
CA LEU A 499 -32.33 -23.67 -3.21
C LEU A 499 -31.97 -24.32 -1.85
N MET A 500 -31.75 -23.51 -0.82
CA MET A 500 -31.41 -24.03 0.52
C MET A 500 -32.59 -24.59 1.31
N GLU A 501 -33.83 -24.39 0.83
CA GLU A 501 -35.03 -25.08 1.36
C GLU A 501 -35.15 -26.51 0.83
N GLU A 502 -34.41 -26.86 -0.24
CA GLU A 502 -34.37 -28.21 -0.77
C GLU A 502 -33.51 -29.16 0.11
N THR A 503 -33.64 -30.47 -0.12
CA THR A 503 -32.74 -31.44 0.50
C THR A 503 -31.34 -31.28 -0.10
N PRO A 504 -30.26 -31.13 0.72
CA PRO A 504 -28.91 -31.08 0.23
C PRO A 504 -28.57 -32.30 -0.64
N TYR A 505 -27.93 -32.08 -1.78
CA TYR A 505 -27.37 -33.11 -2.61
C TYR A 505 -26.31 -33.95 -1.88
N PHE A 506 -25.52 -33.25 -1.03
CA PHE A 506 -24.45 -33.86 -0.26
C PHE A 506 -24.30 -33.12 1.08
N GLU A 507 -24.01 -33.85 2.17
CA GLU A 507 -23.73 -33.30 3.50
C GLU A 507 -22.50 -33.99 4.11
N ILE A 508 -21.65 -33.17 4.71
CA ILE A 508 -20.52 -33.61 5.52
C ILE A 508 -20.73 -33.04 6.91
N ARG A 509 -20.66 -33.90 7.92
CA ARG A 509 -20.75 -33.48 9.33
C ARG A 509 -19.51 -33.99 10.06
N ILE A 510 -18.80 -33.11 10.76
CA ILE A 510 -17.66 -33.45 11.59
C ILE A 510 -17.93 -33.01 13.01
N GLU A 511 -17.90 -33.97 13.92
CA GLU A 511 -17.98 -33.72 15.35
C GLU A 511 -16.58 -33.83 15.95
N THR A 512 -16.15 -32.83 16.71
CA THR A 512 -14.85 -32.87 17.40
C THR A 512 -15.00 -33.66 18.73
N PRO A 513 -13.90 -34.26 19.24
CA PRO A 513 -13.92 -34.79 20.58
C PRO A 513 -14.11 -33.69 21.64
N LYS A 514 -14.59 -34.04 22.79
CA LYS A 514 -14.50 -33.21 23.99
C LYS A 514 -13.07 -33.28 24.51
N TYR A 515 -12.45 -32.12 24.74
CA TYR A 515 -11.11 -32.03 25.29
C TYR A 515 -11.15 -31.65 26.75
N ASN A 516 -10.50 -32.46 27.59
CA ASN A 516 -10.31 -32.14 29.00
C ASN A 516 -9.27 -31.02 29.15
N LYS A 517 -9.24 -30.36 30.31
CA LYS A 517 -8.21 -29.38 30.65
C LYS A 517 -6.82 -29.98 30.51
N SER A 518 -5.98 -29.27 29.76
CA SER A 518 -4.61 -29.66 29.45
C SER A 518 -3.81 -28.42 29.06
N ASP A 519 -2.50 -28.56 28.84
CA ASP A 519 -1.66 -27.46 28.37
C ASP A 519 -2.13 -26.91 27.01
N LEU A 520 -2.71 -27.77 26.15
CA LEU A 520 -3.29 -27.36 24.86
C LEU A 520 -4.65 -26.65 25.00
N TYR A 521 -5.44 -27.05 25.99
CA TYR A 521 -6.78 -26.52 26.25
C TYR A 521 -6.93 -26.25 27.76
N PRO A 522 -6.38 -25.12 28.27
CA PRO A 522 -6.35 -24.84 29.71
C PRO A 522 -7.71 -24.85 30.39
N GLU A 523 -8.76 -24.44 29.67
CA GLU A 523 -10.15 -24.46 30.17
C GLU A 523 -10.93 -25.72 29.74
N GLY A 524 -10.28 -26.59 28.94
CA GLY A 524 -10.98 -27.66 28.22
C GLY A 524 -11.71 -27.11 27.00
N LEU A 525 -12.33 -28.01 26.24
CA LEU A 525 -13.14 -27.60 25.09
C LEU A 525 -14.26 -28.61 24.89
N GLU A 526 -15.49 -28.13 24.87
CA GLU A 526 -16.66 -28.96 24.56
C GLU A 526 -16.66 -29.38 23.08
N SER A 527 -17.31 -30.50 22.76
CA SER A 527 -17.46 -30.95 21.39
C SER A 527 -18.27 -29.93 20.59
N VAL A 528 -17.79 -29.64 19.38
CA VAL A 528 -18.50 -28.82 18.40
C VAL A 528 -18.71 -29.60 17.12
N THR A 529 -19.75 -29.25 16.36
CA THR A 529 -20.06 -29.89 15.09
C THR A 529 -19.95 -28.89 13.94
N ARG A 530 -19.17 -29.20 12.92
CA ARG A 530 -19.15 -28.46 11.67
C ARG A 530 -19.93 -29.23 10.61
N ILE A 531 -20.85 -28.54 9.93
CA ILE A 531 -21.72 -29.12 8.93
C ILE A 531 -21.52 -28.35 7.62
N LEU A 532 -21.17 -29.06 6.57
CA LEU A 532 -21.13 -28.55 5.21
C LEU A 532 -22.30 -29.17 4.46
N ARG A 533 -23.17 -28.32 3.87
CA ARG A 533 -24.25 -28.78 2.98
C ARG A 533 -24.02 -28.25 1.60
N PHE A 534 -24.25 -29.12 0.61
CA PHE A 534 -24.01 -28.82 -0.79
C PHE A 534 -25.33 -28.97 -1.55
N TYR A 535 -25.73 -27.87 -2.19
CA TYR A 535 -26.98 -27.78 -2.94
C TYR A 535 -26.67 -27.64 -4.41
N GLN A 536 -26.96 -28.69 -5.18
CA GLN A 536 -26.67 -28.70 -6.62
C GLN A 536 -27.63 -27.78 -7.36
N TYR A 537 -27.10 -26.79 -8.07
CA TYR A 537 -27.88 -25.86 -8.89
C TYR A 537 -27.59 -25.97 -10.40
N THR A 538 -26.51 -26.67 -10.78
CA THR A 538 -26.25 -27.10 -12.16
C THR A 538 -25.66 -28.51 -12.13
N ASN A 539 -25.56 -29.18 -13.30
CA ASN A 539 -24.96 -30.52 -13.39
C ASN A 539 -23.49 -30.59 -12.91
N GLY A 540 -22.78 -29.46 -12.83
CA GLY A 540 -21.37 -29.44 -12.44
C GLY A 540 -21.07 -28.63 -11.19
N ARG A 541 -22.04 -27.92 -10.62
CA ARG A 541 -21.80 -26.97 -9.52
C ARG A 541 -22.81 -27.13 -8.40
N ALA A 542 -22.31 -27.12 -7.19
CA ALA A 542 -23.12 -27.10 -5.96
C ALA A 542 -22.72 -25.91 -5.09
N LEU A 543 -23.70 -25.13 -4.66
CA LEU A 543 -23.56 -24.12 -3.62
C LEU A 543 -23.18 -24.82 -2.31
N VAL A 544 -22.25 -24.27 -1.54
CA VAL A 544 -21.86 -24.77 -0.24
C VAL A 544 -22.29 -23.83 0.87
N THR A 545 -22.88 -24.37 1.93
CA THR A 545 -23.08 -23.68 3.20
C THR A 545 -22.22 -24.33 4.27
N VAL A 546 -21.74 -23.53 5.20
CA VAL A 546 -20.93 -23.96 6.33
C VAL A 546 -21.64 -23.54 7.61
N GLU A 547 -21.92 -24.47 8.49
CA GLU A 547 -22.54 -24.22 9.77
C GLU A 547 -21.67 -24.79 10.90
N MET A 548 -21.49 -24.04 11.96
CA MET A 548 -20.88 -24.49 13.20
C MET A 548 -21.98 -24.58 14.26
N VAL A 549 -22.11 -25.73 14.89
CA VAL A 549 -23.01 -25.94 16.01
C VAL A 549 -22.19 -26.14 17.28
N ASN A 550 -22.30 -25.21 18.21
CA ASN A 550 -21.65 -25.27 19.51
C ASN A 550 -22.35 -26.23 20.47
N ALA A 551 -21.69 -26.59 21.56
CA ALA A 551 -22.26 -27.49 22.58
C ALA A 551 -23.52 -26.95 23.27
N ASP A 552 -23.70 -25.64 23.31
CA ASP A 552 -24.89 -24.96 23.83
C ASP A 552 -26.05 -24.87 22.82
N GLY A 553 -25.82 -25.38 21.60
CA GLY A 553 -26.81 -25.36 20.51
C GLY A 553 -26.79 -24.05 19.69
N THR A 554 -25.95 -23.10 20.03
CA THR A 554 -25.78 -21.89 19.18
C THR A 554 -25.13 -22.25 17.85
N THR A 555 -25.54 -21.56 16.79
CA THR A 555 -25.02 -21.80 15.42
C THR A 555 -24.40 -20.55 14.87
N SER A 556 -23.33 -20.73 14.07
CA SER A 556 -22.70 -19.69 13.27
C SER A 556 -22.29 -20.28 11.93
N GLY A 557 -22.15 -19.46 10.89
CA GLY A 557 -21.63 -19.93 9.60
C GLY A 557 -22.05 -19.11 8.40
N GLU A 558 -21.56 -19.53 7.25
CA GLU A 558 -21.73 -18.94 5.93
C GLU A 558 -22.99 -19.47 5.23
N ASN A 559 -23.73 -18.59 4.58
CA ASN A 559 -24.96 -18.91 3.85
C ASN A 559 -24.77 -18.87 2.32
N GLY A 560 -23.86 -19.71 1.79
CA GLY A 560 -23.81 -19.96 0.35
C GLY A 560 -23.22 -18.84 -0.50
N SER A 561 -22.01 -18.40 -0.18
CA SER A 561 -21.28 -17.44 -1.01
C SER A 561 -20.53 -18.09 -2.18
N PHE A 562 -20.12 -19.35 -2.03
CA PHE A 562 -19.24 -20.05 -2.97
C PHE A 562 -19.84 -21.36 -3.48
N TYR A 563 -19.24 -21.86 -4.57
CA TYR A 563 -19.60 -23.18 -5.11
C TYR A 563 -18.40 -24.13 -5.17
N VAL A 564 -18.73 -25.42 -5.20
CA VAL A 564 -17.78 -26.51 -5.45
C VAL A 564 -18.20 -27.30 -6.68
N ARG A 565 -17.27 -28.11 -7.23
CA ARG A 565 -17.59 -29.03 -8.33
C ARG A 565 -18.32 -30.27 -7.82
N VAL A 566 -19.42 -30.63 -8.47
CA VAL A 566 -20.22 -31.83 -8.14
C VAL A 566 -19.40 -33.08 -8.31
N SER A 567 -18.56 -33.19 -9.36
CA SER A 567 -17.68 -34.35 -9.59
C SER A 567 -16.82 -34.70 -8.38
N ARG A 568 -16.37 -33.67 -7.63
CA ARG A 568 -15.59 -33.89 -6.42
C ARG A 568 -16.38 -34.52 -5.29
N LEU A 569 -17.67 -34.15 -5.16
CA LEU A 569 -18.58 -34.73 -4.19
C LEU A 569 -18.95 -36.18 -4.56
N ASP A 570 -19.16 -36.44 -5.85
CA ASP A 570 -19.45 -37.79 -6.39
C ASP A 570 -18.29 -38.74 -6.15
N LYS A 571 -17.06 -38.28 -6.37
CA LYS A 571 -15.86 -39.08 -6.07
C LYS A 571 -15.79 -39.39 -4.57
N LEU A 572 -15.96 -38.41 -3.71
CA LEU A 572 -15.95 -38.62 -2.25
C LEU A 572 -17.04 -39.62 -1.83
N LEU A 573 -18.24 -39.51 -2.40
CA LEU A 573 -19.33 -40.46 -2.15
C LEU A 573 -18.97 -41.87 -2.53
N THR A 574 -18.43 -42.04 -3.75
CA THR A 574 -17.97 -43.32 -4.27
C THR A 574 -16.88 -43.93 -3.41
N ASP A 575 -15.90 -43.15 -2.99
CA ASP A 575 -14.79 -43.65 -2.18
C ASP A 575 -15.22 -43.95 -0.73
N ALA A 576 -16.21 -43.21 -0.19
CA ALA A 576 -16.82 -43.56 1.09
C ALA A 576 -17.57 -44.90 1.04
N GLN A 577 -18.25 -45.24 -0.08
CA GLN A 577 -18.89 -46.52 -0.29
C GLN A 577 -17.87 -47.68 -0.43
N LYS A 578 -16.80 -47.48 -1.22
CA LYS A 578 -15.69 -48.43 -1.31
C LYS A 578 -15.06 -48.70 0.05
N PHE A 579 -14.85 -47.63 0.85
CA PHE A 579 -14.31 -47.72 2.19
C PHE A 579 -15.16 -48.63 3.11
N CYS A 580 -16.49 -48.46 3.08
CA CYS A 580 -17.41 -49.31 3.80
C CYS A 580 -17.36 -50.78 3.35
N ASN A 581 -17.24 -51.01 2.07
CA ASN A 581 -17.12 -52.35 1.47
C ASN A 581 -15.77 -53.01 1.77
N GLY A 582 -14.73 -52.23 2.10
CA GLY A 582 -13.36 -52.71 2.25
C GLY A 582 -12.62 -52.82 0.93
N GLU A 583 -13.09 -52.10 -0.09
CA GLU A 583 -12.47 -51.98 -1.40
C GLU A 583 -11.32 -50.96 -1.37
N GLU A 584 -10.35 -51.12 -2.27
CA GLU A 584 -9.21 -50.22 -2.41
C GLU A 584 -9.61 -48.95 -3.18
N PHE A 585 -9.09 -47.84 -2.75
CA PHE A 585 -9.15 -46.56 -3.44
C PHE A 585 -8.00 -45.66 -2.98
N SER A 586 -7.70 -44.63 -3.75
CA SER A 586 -6.64 -43.67 -3.43
C SER A 586 -7.09 -42.25 -3.75
N PHE A 587 -6.69 -41.31 -2.90
CA PHE A 587 -6.80 -39.86 -3.17
C PHE A 587 -6.16 -39.48 -4.52
N ARG A 588 -5.11 -40.19 -4.95
CA ARG A 588 -4.38 -39.94 -6.22
C ARG A 588 -5.10 -40.47 -7.45
N ASP A 589 -6.11 -41.32 -7.28
CA ASP A 589 -6.90 -41.79 -8.40
C ASP A 589 -7.57 -40.57 -9.06
N LYS A 590 -7.35 -40.42 -10.36
CA LYS A 590 -7.94 -39.30 -11.11
C LYS A 590 -9.47 -39.47 -11.15
N GLU A 591 -10.15 -38.32 -11.18
CA GLU A 591 -11.60 -38.21 -11.41
C GLU A 591 -11.99 -38.82 -12.75
#